data_81dd6f5c896db1f1832e3c07e66d67a3
#
_entry.id   81dd6f5c896db1f1832e3c07e66d67a3
#
_cell.length_a   1.000
_cell.length_b   1.000
_cell.length_c   1.000
_cell.angle_alpha   90.00
_cell.angle_beta   90.00
_cell.angle_gamma   90.00
#
_symmetry.space_group_name_H-M   'P 1'
#
loop_
_entity.id
_entity.type
_entity.pdbx_description
1 polymer ?
#
loop_
_entity_poly.entity_id
_entity_poly.type
_entity_poly.pdbx_seq_one_letter_code
_entity_poly.pdbx_strand_id
1 'polypeptide(L)'
;GRGNGRDFDMGDFDLSADFGGGNGKTGGFRPGGGFGMGASDVKLQYIDDAPESYSNIWNNAKTRITEADQNRLIESLKKLSDNEDIEAVVDIEQVIRYFVVHNYICNDDSYTGMMVHNYYLYEKNGQLAMIPWDYNLGFGTFGSADAGSTVNTPIDAPVSGGSSDRPMLHWIFENEDYTTLYHQYFADFLTSVHIQDIIDNAYNLIRPYVEKDPTAFYTYEEFELGVETLCRFCELRS
;
A
#
# COMPACT_ATOMS: atom_id res chain seq x y z
N GLY A 1 -3.69 15.86 38.34
CA GLY A 1 -3.40 16.88 37.35
C GLY A 1 -4.00 16.42 36.05
N ARG A 2 -4.86 17.20 35.42
CA ARG A 2 -5.54 16.88 34.15
C ARG A 2 -4.51 16.92 33.01
N GLY A 3 -4.23 15.81 32.35
CA GLY A 3 -3.49 15.76 31.10
C GLY A 3 -4.34 16.36 29.98
N ASN A 4 -3.82 17.40 29.33
CA ASN A 4 -4.40 17.95 28.09
C ASN A 4 -4.13 16.96 26.97
N GLY A 5 -5.15 16.22 26.56
CA GLY A 5 -5.18 15.61 25.24
C GLY A 5 -5.12 16.73 24.19
N ARG A 6 -4.10 16.75 23.37
CA ARG A 6 -4.09 17.59 22.17
C ARG A 6 -4.96 16.89 21.14
N ASP A 7 -6.15 17.43 20.92
CA ASP A 7 -6.93 17.11 19.73
C ASP A 7 -6.09 17.49 18.51
N PHE A 8 -5.76 16.50 17.70
CA PHE A 8 -5.10 16.71 16.41
C PHE A 8 -6.19 17.13 15.42
N ASP A 9 -6.34 18.43 15.21
CA ASP A 9 -7.25 18.99 14.22
C ASP A 9 -6.61 18.82 12.83
N MET A 10 -7.16 17.94 11.99
CA MET A 10 -6.73 17.72 10.61
C MET A 10 -7.07 18.88 9.66
N GLY A 11 -7.67 19.99 10.15
CA GLY A 11 -8.03 21.15 9.35
C GLY A 11 -6.85 22.00 8.88
N ASP A 12 -5.67 21.90 9.50
CA ASP A 12 -4.49 22.74 9.21
C ASP A 12 -3.34 21.98 8.52
N PHE A 13 -3.57 20.75 8.04
CA PHE A 13 -2.53 20.01 7.32
C PHE A 13 -2.50 20.45 5.86
N ASP A 14 -1.69 21.46 5.55
CA ASP A 14 -1.34 21.85 4.18
C ASP A 14 -0.37 20.82 3.59
N LEU A 15 -0.92 19.82 2.88
CA LEU A 15 -0.19 18.77 2.16
C LEU A 15 0.79 19.31 1.10
N SER A 16 0.81 20.61 0.84
CA SER A 16 1.71 21.23 -0.15
C SER A 16 3.08 21.64 0.41
N ALA A 17 3.23 21.69 1.74
CA ALA A 17 4.41 22.31 2.37
C ALA A 17 5.49 21.33 2.87
N ASP A 18 5.21 20.04 3.06
CA ASP A 18 6.11 19.16 3.85
C ASP A 18 6.94 18.13 3.03
N PHE A 19 6.87 18.13 1.72
CA PHE A 19 7.67 17.22 0.86
C PHE A 19 8.79 17.90 0.05
N GLY A 20 9.38 18.98 0.55
CA GLY A 20 10.38 19.77 -0.19
C GLY A 20 11.57 20.23 0.63
N GLY A 21 12.35 19.33 1.21
CA GLY A 21 13.62 19.61 1.90
C GLY A 21 14.85 19.08 1.16
N GLY A 22 15.22 19.67 0.03
CA GLY A 22 16.46 19.37 -0.69
C GLY A 22 16.93 20.57 -1.52
N ASN A 23 17.94 21.25 -1.03
CA ASN A 23 18.57 22.46 -1.60
C ASN A 23 19.13 22.21 -3.02
N GLY A 24 18.69 22.96 -4.02
CA GLY A 24 19.48 23.09 -5.26
C GLY A 24 18.74 23.34 -6.57
N LYS A 25 18.71 24.62 -6.98
CA LYS A 25 18.49 25.18 -8.31
C LYS A 25 17.05 25.40 -8.80
N THR A 26 16.73 26.67 -8.89
CA THR A 26 15.60 27.31 -9.56
C THR A 26 15.40 26.77 -10.99
N GLY A 27 14.43 25.86 -11.13
CA GLY A 27 13.80 25.52 -12.38
C GLY A 27 12.31 25.80 -12.22
N GLY A 28 11.76 26.67 -13.08
CA GLY A 28 10.41 27.21 -12.94
C GLY A 28 9.36 26.12 -12.79
N PHE A 29 8.57 26.25 -11.77
CA PHE A 29 7.36 25.48 -11.50
C PHE A 29 6.38 25.68 -12.66
N ARG A 30 6.15 24.65 -13.46
CA ARG A 30 5.04 24.61 -14.42
C ARG A 30 3.77 24.20 -13.64
N PRO A 31 2.73 25.05 -13.57
CA PRO A 31 1.45 24.64 -13.01
C PRO A 31 0.78 23.72 -14.03
N GLY A 32 0.82 22.42 -13.79
CA GLY A 32 0.24 21.39 -14.67
C GLY A 32 0.59 19.96 -14.28
N GLY A 33 1.55 19.76 -13.39
CA GLY A 33 1.87 18.46 -12.83
C GLY A 33 1.38 18.38 -11.39
N GLY A 34 0.10 18.13 -11.17
CA GLY A 34 -0.38 17.65 -9.87
C GLY A 34 0.38 16.35 -9.59
N PHE A 35 0.92 16.20 -8.38
CA PHE A 35 1.33 14.88 -7.90
C PHE A 35 0.19 13.93 -8.25
N GLY A 36 0.51 12.81 -8.94
CA GLY A 36 -0.48 11.91 -9.52
C GLY A 36 -1.31 11.13 -8.50
N MET A 37 -1.77 11.81 -7.46
CA MET A 37 -2.65 11.24 -6.45
C MET A 37 -3.90 10.72 -7.13
N GLY A 38 -3.96 9.39 -7.26
CA GLY A 38 -5.09 8.73 -7.88
C GLY A 38 -5.19 8.88 -9.41
N ALA A 39 -4.12 9.30 -10.12
CA ALA A 39 -4.09 9.29 -11.58
C ALA A 39 -4.27 7.86 -12.13
N SER A 40 -4.86 7.74 -13.33
CA SER A 40 -5.21 6.45 -13.92
C SER A 40 -4.00 5.53 -14.10
N ASP A 41 -2.85 6.06 -14.50
CA ASP A 41 -1.62 5.27 -14.69
C ASP A 41 -1.04 4.75 -13.36
N VAL A 42 -1.09 5.51 -12.25
CA VAL A 42 -0.66 5.01 -10.94
C VAL A 42 -1.66 4.00 -10.34
N LYS A 43 -2.92 4.06 -10.74
CA LYS A 43 -3.92 3.02 -10.44
C LYS A 43 -3.74 1.77 -11.27
N LEU A 44 -2.82 1.77 -12.24
CA LEU A 44 -2.58 0.71 -13.21
C LEU A 44 -3.80 0.45 -14.11
N GLN A 45 -4.57 1.50 -14.40
CA GLN A 45 -5.67 1.45 -15.35
C GLN A 45 -5.15 1.56 -16.79
N TYR A 46 -5.79 0.85 -17.73
CA TYR A 46 -5.58 1.12 -19.15
C TYR A 46 -6.15 2.49 -19.51
N ILE A 47 -5.38 3.33 -20.18
CA ILE A 47 -5.77 4.67 -20.64
C ILE A 47 -5.95 4.65 -22.16
N ASP A 48 -4.88 4.34 -22.87
CA ASP A 48 -4.80 4.20 -24.32
C ASP A 48 -3.50 3.48 -24.72
N ASP A 49 -3.24 3.31 -26.01
CA ASP A 49 -2.04 2.63 -26.51
C ASP A 49 -0.79 3.54 -26.57
N ALA A 50 -0.89 4.82 -26.16
CA ALA A 50 0.22 5.76 -26.23
C ALA A 50 1.09 5.71 -24.95
N PRO A 51 2.39 5.40 -25.05
CA PRO A 51 3.28 5.36 -23.87
C PRO A 51 3.30 6.65 -23.07
N GLU A 52 3.08 7.80 -23.69
CA GLU A 52 3.07 9.12 -23.05
C GLU A 52 1.97 9.25 -21.99
N SER A 53 0.89 8.48 -22.10
CA SER A 53 -0.23 8.46 -21.15
C SER A 53 0.13 7.81 -19.80
N TYR A 54 1.27 7.13 -19.71
CA TYR A 54 1.75 6.40 -18.53
C TYR A 54 3.04 7.00 -17.98
N SER A 55 3.21 8.31 -18.09
CA SER A 55 4.45 9.01 -17.75
C SER A 55 4.85 8.87 -16.28
N ASN A 56 3.89 8.74 -15.35
CA ASN A 56 4.21 8.50 -13.95
C ASN A 56 4.91 7.15 -13.75
N ILE A 57 4.50 6.11 -14.48
CA ILE A 57 5.14 4.79 -14.42
C ILE A 57 6.58 4.88 -14.93
N TRP A 58 6.76 5.44 -16.13
CA TRP A 58 8.08 5.50 -16.77
C TRP A 58 9.08 6.38 -16.02
N ASN A 59 8.61 7.53 -15.49
CA ASN A 59 9.46 8.47 -14.75
C ASN A 59 9.93 7.92 -13.39
N ASN A 60 9.21 6.94 -12.84
CA ASN A 60 9.53 6.30 -11.57
C ASN A 60 10.16 4.91 -11.72
N ALA A 61 10.42 4.45 -12.95
CA ALA A 61 11.04 3.16 -13.21
C ALA A 61 12.39 3.01 -12.48
N LYS A 62 12.57 1.90 -11.78
CA LYS A 62 13.80 1.60 -11.02
C LYS A 62 14.84 0.84 -11.84
N THR A 63 14.43 0.27 -12.96
CA THR A 63 15.27 -0.45 -13.90
C THR A 63 15.21 0.23 -15.27
N ARG A 64 16.17 -0.10 -16.15
CA ARG A 64 16.08 0.36 -17.53
C ARG A 64 14.90 -0.32 -18.22
N ILE A 65 14.04 0.49 -18.82
CA ILE A 65 12.91 0.06 -19.63
C ILE A 65 13.14 0.35 -21.11
N THR A 66 12.62 -0.50 -21.98
CA THR A 66 12.65 -0.36 -23.43
C THR A 66 11.24 -0.09 -23.97
N GLU A 67 11.13 0.33 -25.22
CA GLU A 67 9.83 0.47 -25.91
C GLU A 67 9.04 -0.84 -25.91
N ALA A 68 9.73 -1.98 -26.06
CA ALA A 68 9.07 -3.29 -25.99
C ALA A 68 8.49 -3.58 -24.59
N ASP A 69 9.17 -3.15 -23.52
CA ASP A 69 8.66 -3.28 -22.15
C ASP A 69 7.43 -2.39 -21.94
N GLN A 70 7.45 -1.15 -22.45
CA GLN A 70 6.33 -0.23 -22.39
C GLN A 70 5.10 -0.80 -23.10
N ASN A 71 5.26 -1.25 -24.34
CA ASN A 71 4.16 -1.83 -25.13
C ASN A 71 3.57 -3.07 -24.44
N ARG A 72 4.41 -3.93 -23.87
CA ARG A 72 3.96 -5.13 -23.16
C ARG A 72 3.18 -4.78 -21.89
N LEU A 73 3.64 -3.78 -21.12
CA LEU A 73 2.91 -3.32 -19.94
C LEU A 73 1.55 -2.73 -20.32
N ILE A 74 1.48 -1.89 -21.36
CA ILE A 74 0.21 -1.31 -21.84
C ILE A 74 -0.78 -2.40 -22.24
N GLU A 75 -0.31 -3.44 -22.95
CA GLU A 75 -1.14 -4.59 -23.30
C GLU A 75 -1.63 -5.35 -22.05
N SER A 76 -0.77 -5.52 -21.05
CA SER A 76 -1.13 -6.15 -19.78
C SER A 76 -2.17 -5.33 -19.01
N LEU A 77 -2.02 -4.00 -18.97
CA LEU A 77 -2.99 -3.11 -18.33
C LEU A 77 -4.35 -3.14 -19.05
N LYS A 78 -4.35 -3.29 -20.38
CA LYS A 78 -5.58 -3.45 -21.16
C LYS A 78 -6.32 -4.72 -20.77
N LYS A 79 -5.65 -5.87 -20.76
CA LYS A 79 -6.23 -7.14 -20.35
C LYS A 79 -6.74 -7.11 -18.91
N LEU A 80 -5.98 -6.49 -18.00
CA LEU A 80 -6.42 -6.28 -16.62
C LEU A 80 -7.68 -5.43 -16.52
N SER A 81 -7.76 -4.33 -17.27
CA SER A 81 -8.93 -3.44 -17.26
C SER A 81 -10.17 -4.09 -17.89
N ASP A 82 -9.97 -4.96 -18.88
CA ASP A 82 -11.03 -5.71 -19.54
C ASP A 82 -11.39 -7.01 -18.79
N ASN A 83 -10.64 -7.35 -17.74
CA ASN A 83 -10.73 -8.61 -16.98
C ASN A 83 -10.58 -9.86 -17.88
N GLU A 84 -9.66 -9.79 -18.85
CA GLU A 84 -9.40 -10.83 -19.84
C GLU A 84 -8.00 -11.42 -19.65
N ASP A 85 -7.87 -12.75 -19.86
CA ASP A 85 -6.58 -13.47 -19.85
C ASP A 85 -5.68 -13.13 -18.62
N ILE A 86 -6.26 -12.98 -17.45
CA ILE A 86 -5.55 -12.53 -16.23
C ILE A 86 -4.32 -13.38 -15.95
N GLU A 87 -4.40 -14.71 -16.07
CA GLU A 87 -3.28 -15.65 -15.83
C GLU A 87 -2.12 -15.43 -16.80
N ALA A 88 -2.37 -14.87 -17.97
CA ALA A 88 -1.30 -14.56 -18.92
C ALA A 88 -0.49 -13.34 -18.53
N VAL A 89 -1.06 -12.43 -17.76
CA VAL A 89 -0.45 -11.11 -17.45
C VAL A 89 -0.21 -10.86 -15.96
N VAL A 90 -0.71 -11.72 -15.07
CA VAL A 90 -0.56 -11.62 -13.61
C VAL A 90 0.04 -12.90 -13.03
N ASP A 91 1.00 -12.76 -12.14
CA ASP A 91 1.40 -13.85 -11.23
C ASP A 91 0.31 -13.97 -10.14
N ILE A 92 -0.67 -14.82 -10.40
CA ILE A 92 -1.90 -14.97 -9.61
C ILE A 92 -1.55 -15.22 -8.13
N GLU A 93 -0.67 -16.18 -7.87
CA GLU A 93 -0.33 -16.56 -6.51
C GLU A 93 0.35 -15.42 -5.75
N GLN A 94 1.31 -14.77 -6.38
CA GLN A 94 2.06 -13.67 -5.75
C GLN A 94 1.14 -12.47 -5.46
N VAL A 95 0.28 -12.10 -6.39
CA VAL A 95 -0.61 -10.94 -6.23
C VAL A 95 -1.70 -11.22 -5.19
N ILE A 96 -2.29 -12.41 -5.16
CA ILE A 96 -3.25 -12.77 -4.11
C ILE A 96 -2.57 -12.74 -2.73
N ARG A 97 -1.38 -13.34 -2.58
CA ARG A 97 -0.62 -13.31 -1.30
C ARG A 97 -0.25 -11.88 -0.89
N TYR A 98 0.11 -11.02 -1.84
CA TYR A 98 0.35 -9.62 -1.57
C TYR A 98 -0.89 -8.97 -0.95
N PHE A 99 -2.08 -9.13 -1.56
CA PHE A 99 -3.30 -8.51 -1.04
C PHE A 99 -3.81 -9.17 0.24
N VAL A 100 -3.55 -10.44 0.50
CA VAL A 100 -3.84 -11.07 1.79
C VAL A 100 -3.12 -10.32 2.92
N VAL A 101 -1.80 -10.14 2.81
CA VAL A 101 -1.02 -9.42 3.83
C VAL A 101 -1.41 -7.95 3.88
N HIS A 102 -1.53 -7.30 2.72
CA HIS A 102 -1.87 -5.89 2.59
C HIS A 102 -3.21 -5.55 3.26
N ASN A 103 -4.24 -6.34 2.97
CA ASN A 103 -5.59 -6.13 3.50
C ASN A 103 -5.69 -6.55 4.98
N TYR A 104 -4.90 -7.54 5.43
CA TYR A 104 -4.82 -7.88 6.83
C TYR A 104 -4.30 -6.71 7.66
N ILE A 105 -3.24 -6.05 7.24
CA ILE A 105 -2.64 -4.93 7.98
C ILE A 105 -3.33 -3.59 7.75
N CYS A 106 -4.40 -3.54 6.94
CA CYS A 106 -5.16 -2.31 6.65
C CYS A 106 -4.24 -1.14 6.27
N ASN A 107 -3.41 -1.33 5.22
CA ASN A 107 -2.48 -0.29 4.79
C ASN A 107 -3.13 0.67 3.78
N ASP A 108 -3.78 1.71 4.27
CA ASP A 108 -4.41 2.74 3.45
C ASP A 108 -3.42 3.76 2.86
N ASP A 109 -2.14 3.66 3.23
CA ASP A 109 -1.05 4.47 2.66
C ASP A 109 -0.36 3.76 1.48
N SER A 110 -1.12 3.02 0.67
CA SER A 110 -0.58 2.25 -0.46
C SER A 110 -1.59 2.15 -1.61
N TYR A 111 -1.54 1.07 -2.39
CA TYR A 111 -2.33 0.86 -3.61
C TYR A 111 -3.85 0.90 -3.38
N THR A 112 -4.35 0.45 -2.24
CA THR A 112 -5.79 0.46 -1.89
C THR A 112 -6.27 1.81 -1.36
N GLY A 113 -5.36 2.66 -0.91
CA GLY A 113 -5.68 3.98 -0.38
C GLY A 113 -5.96 5.05 -1.45
N MET A 114 -6.23 6.27 -1.00
CA MET A 114 -6.57 7.39 -1.88
C MET A 114 -5.38 7.91 -2.69
N MET A 115 -4.18 7.88 -2.13
CA MET A 115 -2.97 8.43 -2.78
C MET A 115 -2.37 7.50 -3.82
N VAL A 116 -2.66 6.21 -3.75
CA VAL A 116 -2.21 5.17 -4.70
C VAL A 116 -0.70 5.21 -4.95
N HIS A 117 0.07 4.96 -3.91
CA HIS A 117 1.53 4.92 -3.93
C HIS A 117 2.07 3.77 -3.05
N ASN A 118 3.32 3.81 -2.64
CA ASN A 118 3.94 2.84 -1.73
C ASN A 118 3.83 1.37 -2.18
N TYR A 119 4.01 1.14 -3.46
CA TYR A 119 4.18 -0.18 -4.05
C TYR A 119 5.14 -0.11 -5.24
N TYR A 120 5.75 -1.24 -5.60
CA TYR A 120 6.41 -1.41 -6.88
C TYR A 120 5.66 -2.42 -7.72
N LEU A 121 5.49 -2.11 -9.01
CA LEU A 121 5.08 -3.06 -10.01
C LEU A 121 6.32 -3.78 -10.55
N TYR A 122 6.30 -5.10 -10.54
CA TYR A 122 7.35 -5.95 -11.06
C TYR A 122 6.82 -6.83 -12.18
N GLU A 123 7.57 -6.96 -13.25
CA GLU A 123 7.23 -7.85 -14.34
C GLU A 123 8.32 -8.89 -14.52
N LYS A 124 7.93 -10.12 -14.66
CA LYS A 124 8.81 -11.24 -14.98
C LYS A 124 8.11 -12.19 -15.94
N ASN A 125 8.75 -12.47 -17.08
CA ASN A 125 8.22 -13.37 -18.10
C ASN A 125 6.82 -12.99 -18.63
N GLY A 126 6.48 -11.70 -18.65
CA GLY A 126 5.19 -11.19 -19.08
C GLY A 126 4.12 -11.14 -18.01
N GLN A 127 4.40 -11.62 -16.79
CA GLN A 127 3.46 -11.58 -15.67
C GLN A 127 3.83 -10.48 -14.68
N LEU A 128 2.82 -9.72 -14.27
CA LEU A 128 2.91 -8.65 -13.30
C LEU A 128 2.78 -9.19 -11.88
N ALA A 129 3.56 -8.62 -10.97
CA ALA A 129 3.55 -8.88 -9.54
C ALA A 129 3.66 -7.57 -8.76
N MET A 130 3.22 -7.55 -7.52
CA MET A 130 3.31 -6.38 -6.63
C MET A 130 4.34 -6.61 -5.54
N ILE A 131 5.18 -5.60 -5.29
CA ILE A 131 6.16 -5.60 -4.21
C ILE A 131 5.77 -4.52 -3.21
N PRO A 132 5.64 -4.85 -1.90
CA PRO A 132 5.32 -3.88 -0.87
C PRO A 132 6.47 -2.88 -0.68
N TRP A 133 6.12 -1.63 -0.40
CA TRP A 133 7.06 -0.57 -0.08
C TRP A 133 6.47 0.36 0.98
N ASP A 134 7.33 0.80 1.92
CA ASP A 134 7.02 1.83 2.91
C ASP A 134 5.77 1.52 3.77
N TYR A 135 5.75 0.33 4.40
CA TYR A 135 4.62 -0.17 5.19
C TYR A 135 4.62 0.29 6.65
N ASN A 136 5.37 1.36 6.98
CA ASN A 136 5.44 1.94 8.33
C ASN A 136 4.09 2.49 8.83
N LEU A 137 3.16 2.81 7.91
CA LEU A 137 1.80 3.27 8.22
C LEU A 137 0.73 2.16 8.05
N GLY A 138 1.15 0.90 8.01
CA GLY A 138 0.23 -0.24 8.12
C GLY A 138 -0.43 -0.34 9.50
N PHE A 139 -1.23 -1.38 9.69
CA PHE A 139 -1.98 -1.65 10.93
C PHE A 139 -2.98 -0.53 11.28
N GLY A 140 -3.54 0.11 10.23
CA GLY A 140 -4.54 1.14 10.37
C GLY A 140 -4.04 2.45 10.98
N THR A 141 -2.72 2.71 10.96
CA THR A 141 -2.16 3.93 11.55
C THR A 141 -2.28 5.14 10.63
N PHE A 142 -2.55 4.96 9.32
CA PHE A 142 -2.72 6.04 8.37
C PHE A 142 -4.17 6.53 8.37
N GLY A 143 -4.37 7.79 8.77
CA GLY A 143 -5.68 8.45 8.68
C GLY A 143 -6.79 7.88 9.56
N SER A 144 -6.48 6.92 10.44
CA SER A 144 -7.44 6.34 11.36
C SER A 144 -7.44 7.09 12.69
N ALA A 145 -8.61 7.60 13.07
CA ALA A 145 -8.82 8.15 14.41
C ALA A 145 -9.09 7.06 15.45
N ASP A 146 -9.39 5.84 15.02
CA ASP A 146 -9.77 4.72 15.89
C ASP A 146 -9.34 3.37 15.30
N ALA A 147 -8.33 2.76 15.91
CA ALA A 147 -7.86 1.43 15.55
C ALA A 147 -8.97 0.36 15.67
N GLY A 148 -9.93 0.53 16.59
CA GLY A 148 -11.05 -0.38 16.77
C GLY A 148 -12.02 -0.42 15.57
N SER A 149 -12.16 0.69 14.85
CA SER A 149 -12.94 0.72 13.59
C SER A 149 -12.18 0.08 12.44
N THR A 150 -10.88 0.32 12.34
CA THR A 150 -10.03 -0.17 11.25
C THR A 150 -9.91 -1.69 11.24
N VAL A 151 -9.89 -2.36 12.39
CA VAL A 151 -9.83 -3.83 12.46
C VAL A 151 -11.06 -4.51 11.82
N ASN A 152 -12.16 -3.78 11.64
CA ASN A 152 -13.36 -4.27 10.99
C ASN A 152 -13.43 -3.98 9.48
N THR A 153 -12.39 -3.42 8.87
CA THR A 153 -12.32 -3.22 7.41
C THR A 153 -12.54 -4.55 6.70
N PRO A 154 -13.55 -4.67 5.81
CA PRO A 154 -13.82 -5.92 5.11
C PRO A 154 -12.63 -6.34 4.23
N ILE A 155 -12.28 -7.63 4.28
CA ILE A 155 -11.19 -8.16 3.44
C ILE A 155 -11.57 -8.17 1.95
N ASP A 156 -12.86 -8.29 1.63
CA ASP A 156 -13.39 -8.33 0.26
C ASP A 156 -13.72 -6.94 -0.31
N ALA A 157 -13.66 -5.91 0.50
CA ALA A 157 -13.91 -4.52 0.09
C ALA A 157 -12.88 -3.57 0.71
N PRO A 158 -11.57 -3.78 0.44
CA PRO A 158 -10.51 -3.00 1.07
C PRO A 158 -10.38 -1.57 0.51
N VAL A 159 -11.03 -1.28 -0.63
CA VAL A 159 -11.00 0.05 -1.27
C VAL A 159 -12.30 0.78 -0.99
N SER A 160 -12.20 1.97 -0.41
CA SER A 160 -13.37 2.84 -0.20
C SER A 160 -14.02 3.21 -1.55
N GLY A 161 -15.31 2.90 -1.69
CA GLY A 161 -16.05 3.11 -2.95
C GLY A 161 -15.96 1.97 -3.95
N GLY A 162 -15.21 0.90 -3.63
CA GLY A 162 -15.08 -0.29 -4.47
C GLY A 162 -13.75 -0.39 -5.21
N SER A 163 -13.42 -1.58 -5.70
CA SER A 163 -12.13 -1.91 -6.33
C SER A 163 -12.08 -1.72 -7.85
N SER A 164 -13.17 -1.31 -8.48
CA SER A 164 -13.26 -1.24 -9.96
C SER A 164 -12.23 -0.33 -10.63
N ASP A 165 -11.66 0.61 -9.89
CA ASP A 165 -10.58 1.48 -10.35
C ASP A 165 -9.18 1.03 -9.90
N ARG A 166 -9.05 -0.23 -9.43
CA ARG A 166 -7.81 -0.88 -8.98
C ARG A 166 -7.62 -2.21 -9.73
N PRO A 167 -7.25 -2.17 -11.01
CA PRO A 167 -7.20 -3.36 -11.85
C PRO A 167 -6.39 -4.52 -11.28
N MET A 168 -5.26 -4.25 -10.60
CA MET A 168 -4.45 -5.31 -9.97
C MET A 168 -5.14 -6.04 -8.82
N LEU A 169 -6.21 -5.48 -8.24
CA LEU A 169 -7.00 -6.07 -7.16
C LEU A 169 -8.37 -6.56 -7.67
N HIS A 170 -8.99 -5.82 -8.58
CA HIS A 170 -10.39 -5.98 -8.97
C HIS A 170 -10.73 -7.38 -9.48
N TRP A 171 -9.88 -7.97 -10.31
CA TRP A 171 -10.06 -9.29 -10.88
C TRP A 171 -10.23 -10.41 -9.84
N ILE A 172 -9.68 -10.23 -8.64
CA ILE A 172 -9.81 -11.20 -7.53
C ILE A 172 -11.28 -11.36 -7.12
N PHE A 173 -12.03 -10.25 -7.11
CA PHE A 173 -13.42 -10.22 -6.64
C PHE A 173 -14.46 -10.32 -7.76
N GLU A 174 -14.04 -10.23 -9.02
CA GLU A 174 -14.90 -10.45 -10.20
C GLU A 174 -14.99 -11.93 -10.61
N ASN A 175 -14.15 -12.79 -10.06
CA ASN A 175 -14.11 -14.21 -10.35
C ASN A 175 -14.23 -15.04 -9.05
N GLU A 176 -15.25 -15.90 -8.99
CA GLU A 176 -15.55 -16.71 -7.81
C GLU A 176 -14.41 -17.67 -7.42
N ASP A 177 -13.68 -18.22 -8.41
CA ASP A 177 -12.54 -19.11 -8.15
C ASP A 177 -11.37 -18.33 -7.52
N TYR A 178 -11.07 -17.13 -7.99
CA TYR A 178 -10.02 -16.29 -7.42
C TYR A 178 -10.41 -15.73 -6.04
N THR A 179 -11.68 -15.35 -5.85
CA THR A 179 -12.19 -14.96 -4.53
C THR A 179 -12.06 -16.11 -3.54
N THR A 180 -12.41 -17.33 -3.96
CA THR A 180 -12.26 -18.53 -3.13
C THR A 180 -10.80 -18.78 -2.77
N LEU A 181 -9.89 -18.67 -3.73
CA LEU A 181 -8.44 -18.83 -3.51
C LEU A 181 -7.89 -17.74 -2.56
N TYR A 182 -8.35 -16.49 -2.70
CA TYR A 182 -8.00 -15.40 -1.81
C TYR A 182 -8.43 -15.69 -0.36
N HIS A 183 -9.68 -16.15 -0.16
CA HIS A 183 -10.17 -16.54 1.17
C HIS A 183 -9.39 -17.71 1.74
N GLN A 184 -9.03 -18.71 0.92
CA GLN A 184 -8.19 -19.82 1.35
C GLN A 184 -6.82 -19.33 1.82
N TYR A 185 -6.16 -18.49 1.04
CA TYR A 185 -4.86 -17.93 1.43
C TYR A 185 -4.96 -17.03 2.66
N PHE A 186 -6.08 -16.34 2.85
CA PHE A 186 -6.31 -15.54 4.05
C PHE A 186 -6.44 -16.44 5.29
N ALA A 187 -7.22 -17.53 5.19
CA ALA A 187 -7.35 -18.51 6.26
C ALA A 187 -6.02 -19.22 6.58
N ASP A 188 -5.25 -19.59 5.55
CA ASP A 188 -3.92 -20.17 5.70
C ASP A 188 -2.94 -19.19 6.38
N PHE A 189 -3.00 -17.90 6.01
CA PHE A 189 -2.21 -16.85 6.63
C PHE A 189 -2.53 -16.74 8.14
N LEU A 190 -3.81 -16.64 8.50
CA LEU A 190 -4.23 -16.54 9.90
C LEU A 190 -3.83 -17.76 10.75
N THR A 191 -3.77 -18.95 10.15
CA THR A 191 -3.46 -20.19 10.87
C THR A 191 -1.97 -20.51 10.92
N SER A 192 -1.18 -20.08 9.92
CA SER A 192 0.23 -20.43 9.79
C SER A 192 1.20 -19.32 10.21
N VAL A 193 0.77 -18.05 10.17
CA VAL A 193 1.62 -16.92 10.54
C VAL A 193 1.38 -16.54 12.00
N HIS A 194 2.36 -16.83 12.83
CA HIS A 194 2.33 -16.46 14.24
C HIS A 194 2.80 -15.01 14.42
N ILE A 195 1.91 -14.07 14.12
CA ILE A 195 2.23 -12.63 14.10
C ILE A 195 2.75 -12.15 15.45
N GLN A 196 2.18 -12.66 16.57
CA GLN A 196 2.64 -12.28 17.91
C GLN A 196 4.13 -12.63 18.11
N ASP A 197 4.56 -13.81 17.67
CA ASP A 197 5.98 -14.20 17.75
C ASP A 197 6.88 -13.28 16.93
N ILE A 198 6.39 -12.80 15.78
CA ILE A 198 7.13 -11.84 14.93
C ILE A 198 7.28 -10.51 15.67
N ILE A 199 6.21 -10.00 16.26
CA ILE A 199 6.22 -8.75 17.04
C ILE A 199 7.16 -8.88 18.22
N ASP A 200 7.06 -9.95 19.00
CA ASP A 200 7.88 -10.19 20.20
C ASP A 200 9.38 -10.30 19.84
N ASN A 201 9.70 -11.00 18.75
CA ASN A 201 11.08 -11.10 18.28
C ASN A 201 11.63 -9.74 17.82
N ALA A 202 10.85 -8.96 17.06
CA ALA A 202 11.24 -7.62 16.62
C ALA A 202 11.41 -6.68 17.83
N TYR A 203 10.44 -6.66 18.74
CA TYR A 203 10.48 -5.88 19.95
C TYR A 203 11.73 -6.18 20.79
N ASN A 204 12.00 -7.45 21.09
CA ASN A 204 13.16 -7.86 21.87
C ASN A 204 14.49 -7.46 21.21
N LEU A 205 14.53 -7.48 19.86
CA LEU A 205 15.70 -7.08 19.08
C LEU A 205 15.95 -5.57 19.13
N ILE A 206 14.91 -4.75 18.94
CA ILE A 206 15.08 -3.30 18.76
C ILE A 206 14.98 -2.50 20.07
N ARG A 207 14.24 -2.99 21.06
CA ARG A 207 13.98 -2.30 22.34
C ARG A 207 15.22 -1.66 23.00
N PRO A 208 16.38 -2.38 23.16
CA PRO A 208 17.54 -1.79 23.83
C PRO A 208 18.22 -0.67 23.01
N TYR A 209 17.89 -0.56 21.72
CA TYR A 209 18.35 0.53 20.86
C TYR A 209 17.40 1.72 20.93
N VAL A 210 16.09 1.47 20.86
CA VAL A 210 15.05 2.53 20.98
C VAL A 210 15.18 3.28 22.32
N GLU A 211 15.40 2.55 23.42
CA GLU A 211 15.59 3.16 24.75
C GLU A 211 16.77 4.14 24.82
N LYS A 212 17.78 3.95 23.97
CA LYS A 212 19.04 4.73 23.98
C LYS A 212 19.14 5.71 22.83
N ASP A 213 18.17 5.73 21.91
CA ASP A 213 18.24 6.57 20.72
C ASP A 213 17.98 8.04 21.07
N PRO A 214 19.00 8.91 21.00
CA PRO A 214 18.82 10.33 21.31
C PRO A 214 18.08 11.09 20.20
N THR A 215 17.82 10.44 19.04
CA THR A 215 17.16 11.01 17.87
C THR A 215 15.73 10.50 17.69
N ALA A 216 15.23 9.70 18.63
CA ALA A 216 13.87 9.16 18.59
C ALA A 216 12.83 10.28 18.49
N PHE A 217 11.83 10.11 17.62
CA PHE A 217 10.72 11.04 17.49
C PHE A 217 9.69 10.92 18.61
N TYR A 218 9.68 9.78 19.31
CA TYR A 218 8.76 9.43 20.37
C TYR A 218 9.51 9.06 21.63
N THR A 219 8.86 9.19 22.79
CA THR A 219 9.40 8.71 24.07
C THR A 219 9.42 7.18 24.10
N TYR A 220 10.21 6.62 25.01
CA TYR A 220 10.25 5.17 25.19
C TYR A 220 8.88 4.62 25.65
N GLU A 221 8.15 5.36 26.48
CA GLU A 221 6.81 5.01 26.93
C GLU A 221 5.80 4.99 25.76
N GLU A 222 5.91 5.92 24.81
CA GLU A 222 5.09 5.94 23.60
C GLU A 222 5.42 4.75 22.69
N PHE A 223 6.68 4.35 22.60
CA PHE A 223 7.08 3.13 21.87
C PHE A 223 6.45 1.87 22.51
N GLU A 224 6.53 1.71 23.84
CA GLU A 224 5.91 0.58 24.55
C GLU A 224 4.40 0.53 24.31
N LEU A 225 3.71 1.67 24.40
CA LEU A 225 2.29 1.78 24.10
C LEU A 225 1.97 1.43 22.62
N GLY A 226 2.84 1.83 21.69
CA GLY A 226 2.73 1.48 20.27
C GLY A 226 2.81 -0.02 20.04
N VAL A 227 3.72 -0.73 20.70
CA VAL A 227 3.83 -2.19 20.63
C VAL A 227 2.60 -2.88 21.21
N GLU A 228 2.10 -2.42 22.35
CA GLU A 228 0.86 -2.95 22.95
C GLU A 228 -0.35 -2.76 22.03
N THR A 229 -0.47 -1.59 21.41
CA THR A 229 -1.53 -1.27 20.45
C THR A 229 -1.43 -2.16 19.20
N LEU A 230 -0.23 -2.41 18.68
CA LEU A 230 0.01 -3.30 17.55
C LEU A 230 -0.40 -4.75 17.87
N CYS A 231 -0.01 -5.27 19.04
CA CYS A 231 -0.43 -6.59 19.50
C CYS A 231 -1.95 -6.69 19.55
N ARG A 232 -2.59 -5.66 20.13
CA ARG A 232 -4.05 -5.62 20.24
C ARG A 232 -4.76 -5.54 18.91
N PHE A 233 -4.22 -4.77 17.94
CA PHE A 233 -4.73 -4.74 16.56
C PHE A 233 -4.71 -6.15 15.96
N CYS A 234 -3.57 -6.84 16.05
CA CYS A 234 -3.41 -8.19 15.47
C CYS A 234 -4.34 -9.21 16.13
N GLU A 235 -4.54 -9.15 17.45
CA GLU A 235 -5.51 -9.99 18.15
C GLU A 235 -6.96 -9.79 17.67
N LEU A 236 -7.35 -8.54 17.42
CA LEU A 236 -8.71 -8.20 17.01
C LEU A 236 -8.96 -8.49 15.53
N ARG A 237 -7.90 -8.53 14.71
CA ARG A 237 -7.95 -8.74 13.26
C ARG A 237 -7.87 -10.23 12.88
N SER A 238 -7.54 -11.13 13.81
CA SER A 238 -7.34 -12.58 13.60
C SER A 238 -8.61 -13.40 13.74
#